data_e924479b9f68b5cd654f506359c546c1
#
_entry.id   e924479b9f68b5cd654f506359c546c1
#
_cell.length_a   1.000
_cell.length_b   1.000
_cell.length_c   1.000
_cell.angle_alpha   90.00
_cell.angle_beta   90.00
_cell.angle_gamma   90.00
#
_symmetry.space_group_name_H-M   'P 1'
#
loop_
_entity.id
_entity.type
_entity.pdbx_description
1 polymer ?
#
loop_
_entity_poly.entity_id
_entity_poly.type
_entity_poly.pdbx_seq_one_letter_code
_entity_poly.pdbx_strand_id
1 'polypeptide(L)'
;MSRIPIALELYSVREDAAEDTTGTLEAVAKMGYEGVEFAGYYGHSAEDLRKVCDDLGLQIIGTHTGLDTLLGDQLPATIEYNQILGNKYLIVPGLPGERTSTTSAWLETAKIFNEIAEQVAEHGMQTGYHNHSAEFKKMDGEYPWDTFFGXTRKEVVMQLDTGNAXHAEVDVAPFIERYPGRAQTVHLKEHSSTNSKALIGEGDVNWQEIFKXCESIGSTEWYIVEQESYAFSPLECVDICLKNLKXMGK
;
A
#
# COMPACT_ATOMS: atom_id res chain seq x y z
N MET A 1 -22.19 -5.67 -5.77
CA MET A 1 -20.79 -5.47 -6.20
C MET A 1 -20.02 -6.76 -6.03
N SER A 2 -19.03 -7.00 -6.90
CA SER A 2 -18.16 -8.14 -6.73
C SER A 2 -17.23 -7.91 -5.52
N ARG A 3 -16.76 -9.00 -4.93
CA ARG A 3 -15.85 -8.96 -3.78
C ARG A 3 -14.51 -8.32 -4.19
N ILE A 4 -13.97 -7.51 -3.30
CA ILE A 4 -12.64 -6.94 -3.53
C ILE A 4 -11.59 -8.00 -3.18
N PRO A 5 -10.66 -8.32 -4.09
CA PRO A 5 -9.65 -9.34 -3.80
C PRO A 5 -8.62 -8.85 -2.78
N ILE A 6 -7.95 -9.83 -2.15
CA ILE A 6 -7.02 -9.53 -1.06
C ILE A 6 -5.61 -9.95 -1.45
N ALA A 7 -4.68 -9.00 -1.31
CA ALA A 7 -3.26 -9.20 -1.59
C ALA A 7 -2.46 -9.05 -0.30
N LEU A 8 -1.19 -9.45 -0.37
CA LEU A 8 -0.27 -9.28 0.74
C LEU A 8 0.86 -8.33 0.35
N GLU A 9 1.11 -7.33 1.22
CA GLU A 9 2.32 -6.52 1.12
C GLU A 9 3.49 -7.37 1.63
N LEU A 10 4.46 -7.64 0.77
CA LEU A 10 5.54 -8.57 1.09
C LEU A 10 6.50 -8.04 2.16
N TYR A 11 6.45 -6.74 2.44
CA TYR A 11 7.20 -6.22 3.59
C TYR A 11 6.81 -6.95 4.88
N SER A 12 5.59 -7.43 4.96
CA SER A 12 5.09 -8.19 6.11
C SER A 12 5.91 -9.45 6.37
N VAL A 13 6.47 -10.04 5.32
CA VAL A 13 7.24 -11.29 5.41
C VAL A 13 8.63 -11.09 4.79
N ARG A 14 9.20 -9.90 4.99
CA ARG A 14 10.41 -9.49 4.28
C ARG A 14 11.62 -10.37 4.55
N GLU A 15 11.75 -10.89 5.78
CA GLU A 15 12.89 -11.76 6.08
C GLU A 15 12.75 -13.11 5.39
N ASP A 16 11.53 -13.67 5.42
CA ASP A 16 11.26 -14.91 4.69
C ASP A 16 11.48 -14.72 3.20
N ALA A 17 10.99 -13.61 2.65
CA ALA A 17 11.13 -13.32 1.22
C ALA A 17 12.59 -13.14 0.82
N ALA A 18 13.39 -12.48 1.66
CA ALA A 18 14.81 -12.30 1.36
C ALA A 18 15.56 -13.62 1.40
N GLU A 19 15.17 -14.51 2.32
CA GLU A 19 15.85 -15.80 2.46
C GLU A 19 15.46 -16.77 1.34
N ASP A 20 14.19 -16.80 0.96
CA ASP A 20 13.68 -17.74 -0.05
C ASP A 20 12.45 -17.10 -0.69
N THR A 21 12.66 -16.30 -1.72
CA THR A 21 11.59 -15.55 -2.36
C THR A 21 10.54 -16.48 -2.96
N THR A 22 10.96 -17.47 -3.73
CA THR A 22 10.02 -18.39 -4.36
C THR A 22 9.21 -19.18 -3.34
N GLY A 23 9.89 -19.70 -2.31
CA GLY A 23 9.19 -20.45 -1.26
C GLY A 23 8.20 -19.59 -0.49
N THR A 24 8.54 -18.33 -0.25
CA THR A 24 7.64 -17.42 0.43
C THR A 24 6.40 -17.14 -0.43
N LEU A 25 6.60 -16.89 -1.73
CA LEU A 25 5.46 -16.66 -2.63
C LEU A 25 4.57 -17.91 -2.72
N GLU A 26 5.17 -19.10 -2.73
CA GLU A 26 4.40 -20.34 -2.70
C GLU A 26 3.53 -20.43 -1.45
N ALA A 27 4.09 -20.09 -0.29
CA ALA A 27 3.36 -20.12 0.97
C ALA A 27 2.19 -19.13 0.95
N VAL A 28 2.44 -17.92 0.44
CA VAL A 28 1.42 -16.88 0.36
C VAL A 28 0.27 -17.31 -0.56
N ALA A 29 0.60 -17.89 -1.71
CA ALA A 29 -0.42 -18.40 -2.62
C ALA A 29 -1.24 -19.52 -1.98
N LYS A 30 -0.58 -20.41 -1.25
CA LYS A 30 -1.24 -21.53 -0.60
C LYS A 30 -2.21 -21.07 0.49
N MET A 31 -1.91 -19.97 1.17
CA MET A 31 -2.82 -19.40 2.18
C MET A 31 -4.13 -18.93 1.56
N GLY A 32 -4.10 -18.53 0.28
CA GLY A 32 -5.27 -18.04 -0.41
C GLY A 32 -5.22 -16.56 -0.78
N TYR A 33 -4.07 -15.90 -0.59
CA TYR A 33 -3.92 -14.54 -1.10
C TYR A 33 -4.01 -14.57 -2.63
N GLU A 34 -4.60 -13.52 -3.19
CA GLU A 34 -4.85 -13.45 -4.63
C GLU A 34 -3.83 -12.61 -5.38
N GLY A 35 -3.04 -11.83 -4.63
CA GLY A 35 -2.00 -11.01 -5.22
C GLY A 35 -0.97 -10.62 -4.19
N VAL A 36 0.08 -9.94 -4.67
CA VAL A 36 1.14 -9.41 -3.80
C VAL A 36 1.51 -8.01 -4.23
N GLU A 37 1.97 -7.22 -3.26
CA GLU A 37 2.62 -5.95 -3.49
C GLU A 37 4.07 -6.11 -3.08
N PHE A 38 5.00 -5.80 -3.99
CA PHE A 38 6.43 -5.94 -3.69
C PHE A 38 6.96 -4.74 -2.94
N ALA A 39 7.86 -4.98 -1.99
CA ALA A 39 8.64 -3.97 -1.29
C ALA A 39 10.10 -4.36 -1.49
N GLY A 40 10.66 -3.97 -2.62
CA GLY A 40 11.95 -4.48 -3.05
C GLY A 40 11.79 -5.77 -3.81
N TYR A 41 12.85 -6.18 -4.51
CA TYR A 41 12.77 -7.31 -5.42
C TYR A 41 13.73 -8.44 -5.07
N TYR A 42 14.44 -8.31 -3.96
CA TYR A 42 15.30 -9.36 -3.40
C TYR A 42 16.34 -9.87 -4.39
N GLY A 43 16.79 -9.01 -5.30
CA GLY A 43 17.83 -9.35 -6.26
C GLY A 43 17.35 -10.11 -7.49
N HIS A 44 16.05 -10.28 -7.66
CA HIS A 44 15.50 -11.00 -8.80
C HIS A 44 15.15 -10.08 -9.97
N SER A 45 15.20 -10.62 -11.17
CA SER A 45 14.75 -9.90 -12.35
C SER A 45 13.21 -9.83 -12.36
N ALA A 46 12.69 -8.84 -13.08
CA ALA A 46 11.24 -8.72 -13.24
C ALA A 46 10.66 -9.96 -13.93
N GLU A 47 11.40 -10.48 -14.93
CA GLU A 47 10.95 -11.68 -15.65
C GLU A 47 10.80 -12.87 -14.72
N ASP A 48 11.77 -13.07 -13.84
CA ASP A 48 11.74 -14.19 -12.90
C ASP A 48 10.58 -14.04 -11.91
N LEU A 49 10.40 -12.85 -11.35
CA LEU A 49 9.32 -12.62 -10.40
C LEU A 49 7.96 -12.78 -11.06
N ARG A 50 7.82 -12.25 -12.27
CA ARG A 50 6.57 -12.39 -13.01
C ARG A 50 6.23 -13.87 -13.27
N LYS A 51 7.24 -14.64 -13.68
CA LYS A 51 7.02 -16.05 -13.97
C LYS A 51 6.58 -16.81 -12.71
N VAL A 52 7.26 -16.58 -11.58
CA VAL A 52 6.89 -17.27 -10.34
C VAL A 52 5.45 -16.93 -9.96
N CYS A 53 5.09 -15.64 -9.99
CA CYS A 53 3.75 -15.23 -9.61
C CYS A 53 2.70 -15.78 -10.57
N ASP A 54 2.97 -15.76 -11.88
CA ASP A 54 2.04 -16.32 -12.85
C ASP A 54 1.83 -17.81 -12.61
N ASP A 55 2.91 -18.56 -12.36
CA ASP A 55 2.81 -20.01 -12.11
C ASP A 55 1.97 -20.30 -10.87
N LEU A 56 1.99 -19.40 -9.89
CA LEU A 56 1.27 -19.56 -8.62
C LEU A 56 -0.14 -18.97 -8.65
N GLY A 57 -0.50 -18.27 -9.72
CA GLY A 57 -1.78 -17.59 -9.79
C GLY A 57 -1.88 -16.34 -8.95
N LEU A 58 -0.73 -15.74 -8.60
CA LEU A 58 -0.69 -14.50 -7.83
C LEU A 58 -0.58 -13.31 -8.79
N GLN A 59 -1.44 -12.33 -8.63
CA GLN A 59 -1.31 -11.09 -9.40
C GLN A 59 -0.32 -10.16 -8.70
N ILE A 60 0.47 -9.44 -9.49
CA ILE A 60 1.36 -8.41 -8.95
C ILE A 60 0.60 -7.09 -9.04
N ILE A 61 0.11 -6.62 -7.88
CA ILE A 61 -0.89 -5.56 -7.88
C ILE A 61 -0.34 -4.21 -7.46
N GLY A 62 0.93 -4.14 -7.11
CA GLY A 62 1.57 -2.89 -6.73
C GLY A 62 3.02 -3.13 -6.38
N THR A 63 3.79 -2.05 -6.38
CA THR A 63 5.14 -2.07 -5.86
C THR A 63 5.33 -0.83 -4.99
N HIS A 64 5.92 -1.02 -3.81
CA HIS A 64 6.40 0.10 -3.02
C HIS A 64 7.72 0.55 -3.62
N THR A 65 7.73 1.76 -4.13
CA THR A 65 8.77 2.28 -5.02
C THR A 65 9.31 3.58 -4.42
N GLY A 66 10.62 3.64 -4.18
CA GLY A 66 11.21 4.84 -3.62
C GLY A 66 11.11 6.04 -4.56
N LEU A 67 10.88 7.21 -3.99
CA LEU A 67 10.71 8.43 -4.80
C LEU A 67 11.91 8.66 -5.70
N ASP A 68 13.12 8.40 -5.21
CA ASP A 68 14.34 8.65 -6.00
C ASP A 68 14.37 7.83 -7.30
N THR A 69 13.72 6.66 -7.31
CA THR A 69 13.69 5.83 -8.52
C THR A 69 12.62 6.28 -9.52
N LEU A 70 11.82 7.25 -9.14
CA LEU A 70 10.79 7.83 -10.01
C LEU A 70 11.21 9.16 -10.60
N LEU A 71 12.44 9.60 -10.31
CA LEU A 71 12.91 10.93 -10.72
C LEU A 71 14.05 10.83 -11.74
N GLY A 72 14.05 11.76 -12.69
CA GLY A 72 15.14 11.94 -13.62
C GLY A 72 15.49 10.69 -14.39
N ASP A 73 16.78 10.38 -14.44
CA ASP A 73 17.31 9.29 -15.25
C ASP A 73 16.93 7.91 -14.71
N GLN A 74 16.45 7.82 -13.49
CA GLN A 74 16.05 6.55 -12.89
C GLN A 74 14.68 6.07 -13.38
N LEU A 75 13.83 7.01 -13.78
CA LEU A 75 12.44 6.68 -14.07
C LEU A 75 12.27 5.67 -15.22
N PRO A 76 12.98 5.79 -16.35
CA PRO A 76 12.78 4.82 -17.44
C PRO A 76 13.01 3.36 -17.01
N ALA A 77 14.06 3.12 -16.22
CA ALA A 77 14.34 1.75 -15.77
C ALA A 77 13.27 1.25 -14.81
N THR A 78 12.74 2.13 -13.96
CA THR A 78 11.66 1.77 -13.04
C THR A 78 10.40 1.41 -13.82
N ILE A 79 10.08 2.18 -14.85
CA ILE A 79 8.91 1.90 -15.69
C ILE A 79 9.10 0.56 -16.39
N GLU A 80 10.27 0.32 -16.99
CA GLU A 80 10.51 -0.92 -17.72
C GLU A 80 10.38 -2.13 -16.80
N TYR A 81 10.98 -2.08 -15.61
CA TYR A 81 10.91 -3.19 -14.67
C TYR A 81 9.44 -3.50 -14.32
N ASN A 82 8.68 -2.46 -14.05
CA ASN A 82 7.29 -2.64 -13.63
C ASN A 82 6.37 -3.04 -14.78
N GLN A 83 6.70 -2.63 -16.01
CA GLN A 83 5.96 -3.14 -17.18
C GLN A 83 6.14 -4.64 -17.33
N ILE A 84 7.36 -5.12 -17.14
CA ILE A 84 7.65 -6.55 -17.22
C ILE A 84 6.90 -7.30 -16.12
N LEU A 85 6.88 -6.75 -14.90
CA LEU A 85 6.10 -7.33 -13.80
C LEU A 85 4.60 -7.37 -14.09
N GLY A 86 4.13 -6.50 -14.96
CA GLY A 86 2.70 -6.35 -15.17
C GLY A 86 2.03 -5.49 -14.12
N ASN A 87 2.81 -4.67 -13.42
CA ASN A 87 2.32 -3.79 -12.37
C ASN A 87 2.01 -2.41 -12.90
N LYS A 88 0.90 -1.83 -12.44
CA LYS A 88 0.55 -0.46 -12.83
C LYS A 88 0.61 0.54 -11.67
N TYR A 89 0.74 0.10 -10.43
CA TYR A 89 0.70 1.01 -9.28
C TYR A 89 2.10 1.12 -8.65
N LEU A 90 2.70 2.31 -8.79
CA LEU A 90 4.02 2.64 -8.26
C LEU A 90 3.82 3.53 -7.04
N ILE A 91 3.78 2.93 -5.87
CA ILE A 91 3.38 3.63 -4.64
C ILE A 91 4.61 3.96 -3.81
N VAL A 92 4.76 5.24 -3.47
CA VAL A 92 5.88 5.69 -2.65
C VAL A 92 5.55 5.45 -1.18
N PRO A 93 6.34 4.63 -0.47
CA PRO A 93 6.00 4.25 0.90
C PRO A 93 6.54 5.18 1.97
N GLY A 94 7.33 6.19 1.60
CA GLY A 94 7.89 7.13 2.55
C GLY A 94 8.73 8.15 1.83
N LEU A 95 9.05 9.23 2.52
CA LEU A 95 9.75 10.37 1.92
C LEU A 95 10.84 10.85 2.87
N PRO A 96 11.94 11.40 2.33
CA PRO A 96 12.95 11.98 3.21
C PRO A 96 12.41 13.24 3.89
N GLY A 97 12.97 13.56 5.05
CA GLY A 97 12.46 14.64 5.87
C GLY A 97 12.43 16.00 5.18
N GLU A 98 13.39 16.26 4.29
CA GLU A 98 13.40 17.54 3.58
C GLU A 98 12.18 17.75 2.69
N ARG A 99 11.48 16.67 2.35
CA ARG A 99 10.28 16.74 1.52
C ARG A 99 8.99 16.90 2.34
N THR A 100 9.08 16.77 3.65
CA THR A 100 7.90 16.67 4.51
C THR A 100 7.97 17.54 5.76
N SER A 101 9.05 18.30 5.95
CA SER A 101 9.28 18.98 7.21
C SER A 101 8.46 20.24 7.41
N THR A 102 7.90 20.81 6.34
CA THR A 102 7.07 22.02 6.41
C THR A 102 5.89 21.88 5.47
N THR A 103 4.89 22.72 5.67
CA THR A 103 3.75 22.78 4.74
C THR A 103 4.22 23.11 3.35
N SER A 104 5.19 24.04 3.22
CA SER A 104 5.74 24.39 1.91
C SER A 104 6.42 23.19 1.24
N ALA A 105 7.13 22.38 2.02
CA ALA A 105 7.77 21.18 1.47
C ALA A 105 6.72 20.19 0.98
N TRP A 106 5.62 20.02 1.71
CA TRP A 106 4.54 19.14 1.27
C TRP A 106 3.89 19.63 -0.02
N LEU A 107 3.71 20.94 -0.16
CA LEU A 107 3.16 21.49 -1.39
C LEU A 107 4.08 21.25 -2.58
N GLU A 108 5.39 21.41 -2.37
CA GLU A 108 6.37 21.12 -3.42
C GLU A 108 6.37 19.62 -3.76
N THR A 109 6.25 18.79 -2.75
CA THR A 109 6.18 17.34 -2.95
C THR A 109 4.94 16.96 -3.79
N ALA A 110 3.82 17.62 -3.55
CA ALA A 110 2.61 17.38 -4.35
C ALA A 110 2.86 17.70 -5.83
N LYS A 111 3.58 18.81 -6.12
CA LYS A 111 3.93 19.14 -7.50
C LYS A 111 4.77 18.05 -8.15
N ILE A 112 5.74 17.52 -7.40
CA ILE A 112 6.61 16.46 -7.91
C ILE A 112 5.80 15.23 -8.26
N PHE A 113 4.86 14.84 -7.38
CA PHE A 113 4.01 13.68 -7.65
C PHE A 113 3.11 13.91 -8.87
N ASN A 114 2.63 15.15 -9.07
CA ASN A 114 1.84 15.45 -10.27
C ASN A 114 2.68 15.27 -11.54
N GLU A 115 3.95 15.69 -11.52
CA GLU A 115 4.83 15.50 -12.67
C GLU A 115 5.08 14.02 -12.93
N ILE A 116 5.34 13.27 -11.88
CA ILE A 116 5.54 11.81 -12.02
C ILE A 116 4.27 11.16 -12.57
N ALA A 117 3.11 11.54 -12.03
CA ALA A 117 1.84 10.97 -12.47
C ALA A 117 1.63 11.17 -13.96
N GLU A 118 1.97 12.35 -14.47
CA GLU A 118 1.84 12.63 -15.89
C GLU A 118 2.77 11.75 -16.73
N GLN A 119 4.01 11.58 -16.27
CA GLN A 119 4.98 10.79 -17.01
C GLN A 119 4.63 9.31 -17.03
N VAL A 120 4.23 8.74 -15.88
CA VAL A 120 3.92 7.31 -15.84
C VAL A 120 2.59 6.98 -16.52
N ALA A 121 1.69 7.95 -16.61
CA ALA A 121 0.41 7.75 -17.30
C ALA A 121 0.62 7.38 -18.77
N GLU A 122 1.69 7.87 -19.40
CA GLU A 122 2.01 7.54 -20.79
C GLU A 122 2.27 6.03 -20.96
N HIS A 123 2.53 5.33 -19.88
CA HIS A 123 2.82 3.90 -19.90
C HIS A 123 1.71 3.08 -19.22
N GLY A 124 0.55 3.71 -19.00
CA GLY A 124 -0.57 3.02 -18.38
C GLY A 124 -0.41 2.79 -16.89
N MET A 125 0.44 3.57 -16.23
CA MET A 125 0.74 3.41 -14.80
C MET A 125 0.26 4.60 -14.00
N GLN A 126 0.15 4.39 -12.69
CA GLN A 126 -0.18 5.44 -11.73
C GLN A 126 0.80 5.41 -10.58
N THR A 127 1.17 6.59 -10.07
CA THR A 127 1.91 6.67 -8.82
C THR A 127 0.95 7.01 -7.70
N GLY A 128 1.43 6.88 -6.47
CA GLY A 128 0.65 7.23 -5.30
C GLY A 128 1.50 7.28 -4.06
N TYR A 129 0.86 7.50 -2.93
CA TYR A 129 1.57 7.65 -1.66
C TYR A 129 0.86 6.86 -0.57
N HIS A 130 1.67 6.19 0.26
CA HIS A 130 1.24 5.37 1.38
C HIS A 130 1.61 6.07 2.68
N ASN A 131 0.63 6.27 3.58
CA ASN A 131 0.87 7.01 4.82
C ASN A 131 1.50 6.16 5.92
N HIS A 132 2.25 6.83 6.75
CA HIS A 132 2.56 6.39 8.10
C HIS A 132 1.68 7.19 9.07
N SER A 133 2.22 7.58 10.23
CA SER A 133 1.42 8.35 11.18
C SER A 133 1.66 9.86 11.08
N ALA A 134 2.84 10.26 10.61
CA ALA A 134 3.20 11.68 10.58
C ALA A 134 2.26 12.50 9.69
N GLU A 135 1.71 11.89 8.64
CA GLU A 135 0.82 12.59 7.72
C GLU A 135 -0.49 13.00 8.38
N PHE A 136 -0.80 12.42 9.53
CA PHE A 136 -2.02 12.71 10.27
C PHE A 136 -1.75 13.43 11.59
N LYS A 137 -0.60 14.12 11.68
CA LYS A 137 -0.31 15.04 12.78
C LYS A 137 -0.32 16.44 12.19
N LYS A 138 -1.20 17.28 12.70
CA LYS A 138 -1.44 18.60 12.08
C LYS A 138 -0.18 19.45 12.02
N MET A 139 -0.05 20.15 10.92
CA MET A 139 1.03 21.07 10.62
C MET A 139 0.35 22.34 10.10
N ASP A 140 0.55 23.45 10.78
CA ASP A 140 -0.13 24.71 10.42
C ASP A 140 -1.66 24.55 10.35
N GLY A 141 -2.21 23.74 11.23
CA GLY A 141 -3.66 23.59 11.35
C GLY A 141 -4.30 22.61 10.40
N GLU A 142 -3.51 21.95 9.54
CA GLU A 142 -4.04 21.02 8.56
C GLU A 142 -3.23 19.72 8.61
N TYR A 143 -3.87 18.60 8.29
CA TYR A 143 -3.12 17.35 8.13
C TYR A 143 -2.26 17.42 6.88
N PRO A 144 -0.98 17.05 6.95
CA PRO A 144 -0.18 16.94 5.73
C PRO A 144 -0.82 16.05 4.65
N TRP A 145 -1.57 15.04 5.06
CA TRP A 145 -2.31 14.21 4.10
C TRP A 145 -3.23 15.07 3.22
N ASP A 146 -3.98 15.99 3.86
CA ASP A 146 -4.86 16.87 3.12
C ASP A 146 -4.09 17.90 2.30
N THR A 147 -3.00 18.43 2.87
CA THR A 147 -2.15 19.36 2.12
C THR A 147 -1.66 18.72 0.83
N PHE A 148 -1.25 17.47 0.92
CA PHE A 148 -0.71 16.73 -0.23
C PHE A 148 -1.81 16.34 -1.21
N PHE A 149 -2.83 15.65 -0.74
CA PHE A 149 -3.87 15.14 -1.66
C PHE A 149 -4.78 16.24 -2.16
N GLY A 150 -4.93 17.30 -1.44
CA GLY A 150 -5.62 18.49 -1.91
C GLY A 150 -4.93 19.16 -3.09
N UNK A 151 -3.62 18.93 -3.37
CA UNK A 151 -2.90 19.51 -4.27
C UNK A 151 -2.49 18.63 -5.29
N THR A 152 -2.73 17.32 -5.18
CA THR A 152 -2.40 16.37 -6.24
C THR A 152 -3.59 16.11 -7.15
N ARG A 153 -3.26 15.73 -8.39
CA ARG A 153 -4.30 15.36 -9.35
C ARG A 153 -4.93 14.01 -8.94
N LYS A 154 -6.14 13.78 -9.42
CA LYS A 154 -6.93 12.60 -8.98
C LYS A 154 -6.27 11.27 -9.34
N GLU A 155 -5.36 11.27 -10.32
CA GLU A 155 -4.66 10.05 -10.73
C GLU A 155 -3.59 9.61 -9.73
N VAL A 156 -3.21 10.50 -8.80
CA VAL A 156 -2.27 10.10 -7.74
C VAL A 156 -3.04 9.27 -6.72
N VAL A 157 -2.66 8.00 -6.59
CA VAL A 157 -3.38 7.03 -5.76
C VAL A 157 -3.18 7.36 -4.28
N MET A 158 -4.28 7.32 -3.55
CA MET A 158 -4.27 7.54 -2.10
C MET A 158 -4.29 6.17 -1.43
N GLN A 159 -3.08 5.62 -1.19
CA GLN A 159 -2.99 4.31 -0.54
C GLN A 159 -3.03 4.49 0.98
N LEU A 160 -4.24 4.51 1.51
CA LEU A 160 -4.44 4.67 2.95
C LEU A 160 -4.05 3.41 3.69
N ASP A 161 -3.32 3.60 4.79
CA ASP A 161 -2.96 2.53 5.73
C ASP A 161 -3.74 2.76 7.01
N THR A 162 -4.61 1.81 7.32
CA THR A 162 -5.57 1.97 8.40
C THR A 162 -4.92 1.99 9.78
N GLY A 163 -3.94 1.12 10.00
CA GLY A 163 -3.30 1.01 11.29
C GLY A 163 -2.33 2.15 11.58
N ASN A 164 -1.62 2.58 10.55
CA ASN A 164 -0.71 3.73 10.71
C ASN A 164 -1.50 4.99 11.05
N ALA A 165 -2.65 5.20 10.48
CA ALA A 165 -3.51 6.31 10.82
C ALA A 165 -4.09 6.20 12.25
N UNK A 166 -4.53 5.08 12.51
CA UNK A 166 -5.01 4.80 13.73
C UNK A 166 -4.07 4.98 14.72
N HIS A 167 -2.74 4.83 14.51
CA HIS A 167 -1.65 5.09 15.43
C HIS A 167 -1.57 6.59 15.76
N ALA A 168 -1.90 7.42 14.80
CA ALA A 168 -1.97 8.86 15.00
C ALA A 168 -3.35 9.30 15.54
N GLU A 169 -4.17 8.36 15.94
CA GLU A 169 -5.51 8.59 16.48
C GLU A 169 -6.48 9.17 15.44
N VAL A 170 -6.31 8.77 14.19
CA VAL A 170 -7.14 9.22 13.08
C VAL A 170 -7.73 8.00 12.37
N ASP A 171 -9.03 8.06 12.07
CA ASP A 171 -9.71 7.04 11.29
C ASP A 171 -9.63 7.43 9.81
N VAL A 172 -9.26 6.48 8.96
CA VAL A 172 -9.12 6.78 7.53
C VAL A 172 -10.45 6.90 6.79
N ALA A 173 -11.53 6.36 7.34
CA ALA A 173 -12.81 6.34 6.62
C ALA A 173 -13.24 7.73 6.10
N PRO A 174 -13.15 8.81 6.90
CA PRO A 174 -13.52 10.13 6.36
C PRO A 174 -12.68 10.59 5.18
N PHE A 175 -11.43 10.12 5.09
CA PHE A 175 -10.57 10.53 3.97
C PHE A 175 -10.95 9.81 2.68
N ILE A 176 -11.50 8.60 2.78
CA ILE A 176 -12.02 7.93 1.59
C ILE A 176 -13.18 8.73 1.01
N GLU A 177 -14.07 9.23 1.88
CA GLU A 177 -15.18 10.08 1.46
C GLU A 177 -14.72 11.41 0.90
N ARG A 178 -13.67 11.98 1.52
CA ARG A 178 -13.18 13.32 1.11
C ARG A 178 -12.53 13.28 -0.26
N TYR A 179 -11.92 12.16 -0.62
CA TYR A 179 -11.21 12.00 -1.89
C TYR A 179 -11.78 10.80 -2.65
N PRO A 180 -13.03 10.93 -3.14
CA PRO A 180 -13.69 9.78 -3.76
C PRO A 180 -12.94 9.26 -4.98
N GLY A 181 -12.94 7.95 -5.15
CA GLY A 181 -12.35 7.31 -6.31
C GLY A 181 -10.84 7.17 -6.26
N ARG A 182 -10.18 7.55 -5.15
CA ARG A 182 -8.73 7.58 -5.12
C ARG A 182 -8.12 6.48 -4.26
N ALA A 183 -8.95 5.62 -3.66
CA ALA A 183 -8.48 4.55 -2.78
C ALA A 183 -8.41 3.21 -3.52
N GLN A 184 -7.78 3.22 -4.70
CA GLN A 184 -7.72 2.01 -5.54
C GLN A 184 -7.07 0.86 -4.80
N THR A 185 -6.05 1.14 -3.98
CA THR A 185 -5.46 0.14 -3.11
C THR A 185 -5.46 0.68 -1.68
N VAL A 186 -5.79 -0.17 -0.71
CA VAL A 186 -5.88 0.22 0.69
C VAL A 186 -5.11 -0.80 1.51
N HIS A 187 -4.21 -0.32 2.37
CA HIS A 187 -3.46 -1.20 3.28
C HIS A 187 -4.31 -1.46 4.52
N LEU A 188 -4.62 -2.73 4.72
CA LEU A 188 -5.32 -3.17 5.91
C LEU A 188 -4.29 -3.57 6.96
N LYS A 189 -4.12 -2.74 7.95
CA LYS A 189 -3.20 -2.95 9.05
C LYS A 189 -3.96 -2.71 10.35
N GLU A 190 -3.80 -3.58 11.31
CA GLU A 190 -4.44 -3.40 12.62
C GLU A 190 -3.68 -2.38 13.46
N HIS A 191 -4.37 -1.83 14.41
CA HIS A 191 -3.80 -1.04 15.48
C HIS A 191 -4.60 -1.29 16.75
N SER A 192 -3.89 -1.41 17.87
CA SER A 192 -4.53 -1.56 19.15
C SER A 192 -3.79 -0.72 20.18
N SER A 193 -4.53 0.01 21.00
CA SER A 193 -3.95 0.81 22.08
C SER A 193 -3.45 -0.06 23.22
N THR A 194 -3.85 -1.34 23.27
CA THR A 194 -3.50 -2.23 24.38
C THR A 194 -2.70 -3.45 23.97
N ASN A 195 -2.56 -3.73 22.68
CA ASN A 195 -1.85 -4.90 22.20
C ASN A 195 -1.09 -4.56 20.93
N SER A 196 0.19 -4.28 21.06
CA SER A 196 1.02 -3.85 19.92
C SER A 196 1.19 -4.93 18.85
N LYS A 197 0.80 -6.17 19.14
CA LYS A 197 0.92 -7.28 18.21
C LYS A 197 -0.44 -7.79 17.72
N ALA A 198 -1.48 -6.98 17.87
CA ALA A 198 -2.82 -7.36 17.42
C ALA A 198 -2.83 -7.61 15.92
N LEU A 199 -3.50 -8.67 15.53
CA LEU A 199 -3.70 -9.01 14.12
C LEU A 199 -5.03 -8.42 13.65
N ILE A 200 -5.27 -8.41 12.35
CA ILE A 200 -6.49 -7.82 11.80
C ILE A 200 -7.72 -8.39 12.50
N GLY A 201 -8.57 -7.52 13.02
CA GLY A 201 -9.77 -7.89 13.74
C GLY A 201 -9.62 -8.00 15.23
N GLU A 202 -8.39 -7.84 15.75
CA GLU A 202 -8.12 -8.00 17.18
C GLU A 202 -7.86 -6.67 17.90
N GLY A 203 -7.96 -5.55 17.17
CA GLY A 203 -7.61 -4.25 17.72
C GLY A 203 -8.72 -3.24 17.64
N ASP A 204 -8.33 -1.99 17.42
CA ASP A 204 -9.24 -0.85 17.54
C ASP A 204 -9.71 -0.29 16.18
N VAL A 205 -9.21 -0.82 15.06
CA VAL A 205 -9.57 -0.28 13.75
C VAL A 205 -11.04 -0.57 13.47
N ASN A 206 -11.76 0.43 12.98
CA ASN A 206 -13.19 0.30 12.66
C ASN A 206 -13.35 -0.29 11.25
N TRP A 207 -13.20 -1.62 11.18
CA TRP A 207 -13.20 -2.32 9.90
C TRP A 207 -14.49 -2.13 9.11
N GLN A 208 -15.64 -2.15 9.81
CA GLN A 208 -16.93 -2.02 9.14
C GLN A 208 -17.05 -0.72 8.35
N GLU A 209 -16.62 0.38 8.96
CA GLU A 209 -16.71 1.67 8.32
C GLU A 209 -15.73 1.78 7.15
N ILE A 210 -14.54 1.22 7.32
CA ILE A 210 -13.54 1.22 6.26
C ILE A 210 -14.04 0.44 5.04
N PHE A 211 -14.54 -0.77 5.26
CA PHE A 211 -15.06 -1.57 4.15
C PHE A 211 -16.21 -0.86 3.46
N LYS A 212 -17.09 -0.24 4.23
CA LYS A 212 -18.20 0.51 3.68
C LYS A 212 -17.73 1.63 2.75
N UNK A 213 -16.67 2.33 3.06
CA UNK A 213 -16.19 3.36 2.37
C UNK A 213 -15.52 2.96 1.20
N CYS A 214 -14.72 1.90 1.31
CA CYS A 214 -14.03 1.30 0.17
C CYS A 214 -14.98 0.75 -0.87
N GLU A 215 -16.00 0.08 -0.42
CA GLU A 215 -16.89 -0.65 -1.33
C GLU A 215 -17.98 0.20 -1.93
N SER A 216 -18.11 1.46 -1.54
CA SER A 216 -19.10 2.36 -2.11
C SER A 216 -18.49 3.51 -2.89
N ILE A 217 -17.55 4.26 -2.33
CA ILE A 217 -17.08 5.49 -2.96
C ILE A 217 -15.57 5.48 -3.23
N GLY A 218 -14.82 4.53 -2.67
CA GLY A 218 -13.37 4.51 -2.76
C GLY A 218 -12.83 4.05 -4.09
N SER A 219 -13.61 3.34 -4.88
CA SER A 219 -13.17 2.65 -6.10
C SER A 219 -12.05 1.66 -5.82
N THR A 220 -12.09 1.05 -4.67
CA THR A 220 -11.03 0.14 -4.21
C THR A 220 -11.02 -1.13 -5.06
N GLU A 221 -9.85 -1.44 -5.59
CA GLU A 221 -9.63 -2.61 -6.42
C GLU A 221 -8.99 -3.75 -5.65
N TRP A 222 -8.17 -3.39 -4.64
CA TRP A 222 -7.43 -4.37 -3.86
C TRP A 222 -7.34 -3.95 -2.40
N TYR A 223 -7.63 -4.89 -1.51
CA TYR A 223 -7.25 -4.80 -0.12
C TYR A 223 -5.87 -5.44 0.02
N ILE A 224 -4.96 -4.78 0.72
CA ILE A 224 -3.59 -5.25 0.87
C ILE A 224 -3.29 -5.39 2.36
N VAL A 225 -3.07 -6.62 2.81
CA VAL A 225 -2.72 -6.87 4.20
C VAL A 225 -1.28 -6.46 4.46
N GLU A 226 -1.04 -5.74 5.55
CA GLU A 226 0.31 -5.49 6.02
C GLU A 226 0.38 -5.71 7.53
N GLN A 227 1.35 -6.52 7.96
CA GLN A 227 1.58 -6.82 9.38
C GLN A 227 3.07 -6.66 9.66
N GLU A 228 3.40 -5.77 10.58
CA GLU A 228 4.82 -5.47 10.88
C GLU A 228 5.22 -5.82 12.29
N SER A 229 4.30 -6.24 13.15
CA SER A 229 4.58 -6.69 14.50
C SER A 229 4.02 -8.10 14.65
N TYR A 230 4.73 -8.96 15.36
CA TYR A 230 4.50 -10.38 15.20
C TYR A 230 4.31 -11.08 16.54
N ALA A 231 3.08 -11.56 16.78
CA ALA A 231 2.77 -12.43 17.91
C ALA A 231 3.23 -13.87 17.64
N PHE A 232 3.36 -14.23 16.36
CA PHE A 232 3.81 -15.53 15.89
C PHE A 232 4.85 -15.29 14.80
N SER A 233 5.21 -16.31 14.02
CA SER A 233 6.08 -16.07 12.89
C SER A 233 5.38 -15.16 11.88
N PRO A 234 6.12 -14.38 11.07
CA PRO A 234 5.46 -13.51 10.09
C PRO A 234 4.50 -14.24 9.17
N LEU A 235 4.87 -15.42 8.66
CA LEU A 235 3.97 -16.16 7.78
C LEU A 235 2.71 -16.62 8.51
N GLU A 236 2.84 -17.06 9.78
CA GLU A 236 1.65 -17.40 10.55
C GLU A 236 0.76 -16.20 10.77
N CYS A 237 1.35 -15.04 11.06
CA CYS A 237 0.58 -13.83 11.30
C CYS A 237 -0.26 -13.44 10.08
N VAL A 238 0.33 -13.45 8.89
CA VAL A 238 -0.42 -13.03 7.70
C VAL A 238 -1.45 -14.08 7.28
N ASP A 239 -1.23 -15.34 7.60
CA ASP A 239 -2.23 -16.38 7.41
C ASP A 239 -3.46 -16.11 8.28
N ILE A 240 -3.23 -15.78 9.56
CA ILE A 240 -4.31 -15.45 10.48
C ILE A 240 -5.04 -14.19 10.05
N CYS A 241 -4.31 -13.17 9.60
CA CYS A 241 -4.94 -11.95 9.11
C CYS A 241 -5.93 -12.25 7.98
N LEU A 242 -5.53 -13.09 7.03
CA LEU A 242 -6.42 -13.44 5.93
C LEU A 242 -7.64 -14.22 6.43
N LYS A 243 -7.42 -15.17 7.33
CA LYS A 243 -8.53 -15.92 7.92
C LYS A 243 -9.52 -15.02 8.64
N ASN A 244 -9.00 -14.02 9.37
CA ASN A 244 -9.85 -13.08 10.07
C ASN A 244 -10.66 -12.22 9.11
N LEU A 245 -10.06 -11.80 8.01
CA LEU A 245 -10.79 -11.06 6.98
C LEU A 245 -11.89 -11.90 6.35
N LYS A 246 -11.62 -13.14 6.12
CA LYS A 246 -12.67 -14.05 5.64
C LYS A 246 -13.80 -14.17 6.63
N UNK A 247 -13.36 -13.98 7.73
CA UNK A 247 -14.29 -14.08 8.69
C UNK A 247 -15.13 -12.95 8.79
N MET A 248 -14.73 -11.91 8.40
CA MET A 248 -15.55 -10.71 8.32
C MET A 248 -16.34 -10.64 7.02
N GLY A 249 -16.28 -11.66 6.22
CA GLY A 249 -17.01 -11.75 4.97
C GLY A 249 -16.27 -11.15 3.78
N LYS A 250 -14.93 -11.03 3.83
CA LYS A 250 -14.12 -10.44 2.76
C LYS A 250 -13.30 -11.44 1.97
#